data_2cd67f0e2cd26ecd1cd6ab64d7b965c0
#
_entry.id   2cd67f0e2cd26ecd1cd6ab64d7b965c0
#
_cell.length_a   1.000
_cell.length_b   1.000
_cell.length_c   1.000
_cell.angle_alpha   90.00
_cell.angle_beta   90.00
_cell.angle_gamma   90.00
#
_symmetry.space_group_name_H-M   'P 1'
#
loop_
_entity.id
_entity.type
_entity.pdbx_description
1 polymer ?
#
loop_
_entity_poly.entity_id
_entity_poly.type
_entity_poly.pdbx_seq_one_letter_code
_entity_poly.pdbx_strand_id
1 'polypeptide(L)'
;MDFKGHFATLNGRCHPLTVLDDHSRYNLVLAACANEQSQIVRGHLQEAFRCYGLPLAMLMDGGPPWSNPGGDPHTGLTIWLMRLGIRVLHGRPHHPQTQGKEERFHRTLNAEVVNGNSFRDNPDCQRAFDEWRPRYNHERPHEALGMATPGDRYRSSPRTFPNELPLIEYAPGDQVRKVDVQGFISFKNRSWRISKALRGERVALRPTGADGVFDVHYCAHRIAFIDLREGETEACGLVDNAPRCPQGPQDQQQQHTVPS
;
A
#
# COMPACT_ATOMS: atom_id res chain seq x y z
N MET A 1 6.44 2.80 -1.15
CA MET A 1 6.89 2.81 0.25
C MET A 1 7.57 1.50 0.57
N ASP A 2 8.77 1.57 1.11
CA ASP A 2 9.58 0.38 1.36
C ASP A 2 10.63 0.64 2.45
N PHE A 3 11.13 -0.44 3.08
CA PHE A 3 12.38 -0.42 3.81
C PHE A 3 13.52 -0.85 2.89
N LYS A 4 14.56 -0.03 2.83
CA LYS A 4 15.76 -0.34 2.03
C LYS A 4 16.47 -1.64 2.45
N GLY A 5 16.08 -2.25 3.53
CA GLY A 5 16.88 -3.18 4.31
C GLY A 5 17.74 -2.41 5.31
N HIS A 6 18.55 -3.10 6.10
CA HIS A 6 19.33 -2.46 7.16
C HIS A 6 20.82 -2.39 6.82
N PHE A 7 21.51 -1.45 7.49
CA PHE A 7 22.98 -1.42 7.56
C PHE A 7 23.43 -1.21 9.02
N ALA A 8 24.66 -1.60 9.30
CA ALA A 8 25.23 -1.49 10.64
C ALA A 8 25.61 -0.02 10.95
N THR A 9 25.42 0.36 12.19
CA THR A 9 25.99 1.55 12.83
C THR A 9 26.92 1.10 13.96
N LEU A 10 27.69 2.02 14.55
CA LEU A 10 28.54 1.66 15.70
C LEU A 10 27.72 1.17 16.90
N ASN A 11 26.52 1.70 17.10
CA ASN A 11 25.65 1.40 18.24
C ASN A 11 24.39 0.61 17.86
N GLY A 12 24.40 -0.14 16.74
CA GLY A 12 23.24 -0.95 16.34
C GLY A 12 23.03 -1.05 14.84
N ARG A 13 21.79 -0.88 14.41
CA ARG A 13 21.38 -0.96 13.00
C ARG A 13 20.44 0.18 12.64
N CYS A 14 20.55 0.64 11.40
CA CYS A 14 19.61 1.57 10.80
C CYS A 14 18.79 0.84 9.74
N HIS A 15 17.46 1.01 9.81
CA HIS A 15 16.50 0.52 8.83
C HIS A 15 15.87 1.73 8.11
N PRO A 16 16.41 2.18 6.96
CA PRO A 16 15.85 3.35 6.28
C PRO A 16 14.46 3.06 5.73
N LEU A 17 13.47 3.81 6.25
CA LEU A 17 12.11 3.85 5.70
C LEU A 17 12.05 4.90 4.60
N THR A 18 11.55 4.52 3.43
CA THR A 18 11.42 5.39 2.27
C THR A 18 9.99 5.45 1.77
N VAL A 19 9.52 6.66 1.44
CA VAL A 19 8.25 6.89 0.77
C VAL A 19 8.48 7.85 -0.39
N LEU A 20 8.23 7.38 -1.60
CA LEU A 20 8.35 8.17 -2.82
C LEU A 20 6.98 8.45 -3.42
N ASP A 21 6.82 9.65 -3.99
CA ASP A 21 5.72 9.90 -4.91
C ASP A 21 6.01 9.22 -6.25
N ASP A 22 5.08 8.39 -6.69
CA ASP A 22 5.26 7.54 -7.87
C ASP A 22 5.42 8.35 -9.16
N HIS A 23 4.73 9.48 -9.26
CA HIS A 23 4.78 10.35 -10.45
C HIS A 23 6.07 11.17 -10.51
N SER A 24 6.35 11.91 -9.46
CA SER A 24 7.46 12.88 -9.41
C SER A 24 8.80 12.33 -8.94
N ARG A 25 8.81 11.14 -8.33
CA ARG A 25 9.98 10.59 -7.60
C ARG A 25 10.34 11.38 -6.35
N TYR A 26 9.53 12.35 -5.94
CA TYR A 26 9.77 13.16 -4.76
C TYR A 26 9.81 12.28 -3.51
N ASN A 27 10.87 12.38 -2.74
CA ASN A 27 11.01 11.63 -1.50
C ASN A 27 10.26 12.35 -0.36
N LEU A 28 9.13 11.77 0.05
CA LEU A 28 8.26 12.28 1.10
C LEU A 28 8.77 11.91 2.49
N VAL A 29 9.34 10.70 2.62
CA VAL A 29 9.90 10.19 3.87
C VAL A 29 11.23 9.52 3.59
N LEU A 30 12.25 9.91 4.37
CA LEU A 30 13.52 9.20 4.51
C LEU A 30 13.85 9.21 5.99
N ALA A 31 13.55 8.11 6.67
CA ALA A 31 13.67 8.02 8.11
C ALA A 31 14.63 6.90 8.55
N ALA A 32 15.52 7.23 9.48
CA ALA A 32 16.44 6.29 10.11
C ALA A 32 15.74 5.56 11.26
N CYS A 33 15.13 4.40 10.96
CA CYS A 33 14.38 3.63 11.93
C CYS A 33 15.26 2.62 12.68
N ALA A 34 14.95 2.38 13.96
CA ALA A 34 15.63 1.35 14.75
C ALA A 34 15.17 -0.07 14.38
N ASN A 35 13.98 -0.21 13.83
CA ASN A 35 13.39 -1.46 13.37
C ASN A 35 12.24 -1.18 12.39
N GLU A 36 11.64 -2.24 11.87
CA GLU A 36 10.58 -2.19 10.84
C GLU A 36 9.16 -2.37 11.42
N GLN A 37 8.92 -1.93 12.66
CA GLN A 37 7.62 -2.09 13.29
C GLN A 37 6.56 -1.14 12.70
N SER A 38 5.34 -1.64 12.51
CA SER A 38 4.21 -0.88 11.97
C SER A 38 3.90 0.41 12.73
N GLN A 39 4.17 0.47 14.03
CA GLN A 39 3.93 1.65 14.84
C GLN A 39 4.89 2.80 14.47
N ILE A 40 6.17 2.48 14.22
CA ILE A 40 7.19 3.45 13.77
C ILE A 40 6.79 3.99 12.39
N VAL A 41 6.46 3.09 11.48
CA VAL A 41 5.99 3.46 10.13
C VAL A 41 4.79 4.39 10.20
N ARG A 42 3.80 4.04 11.04
CA ARG A 42 2.59 4.86 11.22
C ARG A 42 2.92 6.27 11.71
N GLY A 43 3.87 6.41 12.65
CA GLY A 43 4.32 7.72 13.11
C GLY A 43 4.86 8.59 11.98
N HIS A 44 5.79 8.07 11.19
CA HIS A 44 6.35 8.80 10.04
C HIS A 44 5.31 9.11 8.95
N LEU A 45 4.36 8.20 8.71
CA LEU A 45 3.27 8.46 7.78
C LEU A 45 2.32 9.55 8.27
N GLN A 46 2.02 9.61 9.57
CA GLN A 46 1.20 10.68 10.14
C GLN A 46 1.85 12.05 9.93
N GLU A 47 3.15 12.17 10.16
CA GLU A 47 3.91 13.40 9.91
C GLU A 47 3.90 13.77 8.42
N ALA A 48 4.16 12.81 7.55
CA ALA A 48 4.13 13.02 6.11
C ALA A 48 2.72 13.45 5.63
N PHE A 49 1.65 12.82 6.14
CA PHE A 49 0.28 13.16 5.77
C PHE A 49 -0.16 14.54 6.25
N ARG A 50 0.36 15.00 7.39
CA ARG A 50 0.15 16.40 7.86
C ARG A 50 0.84 17.41 6.94
N CYS A 51 2.05 17.06 6.47
CA CYS A 51 2.86 17.95 5.63
C CYS A 51 2.38 17.97 4.17
N TYR A 52 2.08 16.81 3.61
CA TYR A 52 1.89 16.63 2.17
C TYR A 52 0.45 16.28 1.76
N GLY A 53 -0.44 16.04 2.73
CA GLY A 53 -1.79 15.54 2.51
C GLY A 53 -1.87 14.04 2.29
N LEU A 54 -3.11 13.51 2.25
CA LEU A 54 -3.36 12.08 2.09
C LEU A 54 -3.23 11.66 0.61
N PRO A 55 -2.44 10.63 0.28
CA PRO A 55 -2.39 10.10 -1.08
C PRO A 55 -3.69 9.35 -1.44
N LEU A 56 -3.94 9.15 -2.73
CA LEU A 56 -5.05 8.31 -3.21
C LEU A 56 -4.78 6.82 -2.99
N ALA A 57 -3.52 6.43 -3.13
CA ALA A 57 -3.09 5.05 -2.97
C ALA A 57 -1.66 4.99 -2.45
N MET A 58 -1.33 3.88 -1.79
CA MET A 58 0.04 3.56 -1.38
C MET A 58 0.38 2.15 -1.84
N LEU A 59 1.49 2.05 -2.56
CA LEU A 59 2.09 0.79 -2.96
C LEU A 59 3.14 0.40 -1.91
N MET A 60 3.10 -0.86 -1.47
CA MET A 60 4.03 -1.44 -0.51
C MET A 60 4.37 -2.87 -0.87
N ASP A 61 5.42 -3.40 -0.30
CA ASP A 61 5.81 -4.79 -0.51
C ASP A 61 4.83 -5.78 0.15
N GLY A 62 4.95 -7.06 -0.23
CA GLY A 62 4.12 -8.14 0.30
C GLY A 62 4.62 -8.74 1.62
N GLY A 63 5.73 -8.25 2.18
CA GLY A 63 6.32 -8.72 3.44
C GLY A 63 5.88 -7.92 4.68
N PRO A 64 6.29 -8.34 5.90
CA PRO A 64 6.14 -7.53 7.10
C PRO A 64 6.91 -6.19 6.95
N PRO A 65 6.40 -5.09 7.51
CA PRO A 65 5.19 -4.94 8.33
C PRO A 65 3.90 -4.71 7.51
N TRP A 66 3.95 -4.82 6.19
CA TRP A 66 2.89 -4.45 5.27
C TRP A 66 1.80 -5.52 5.14
N SER A 67 2.18 -6.79 5.25
CA SER A 67 1.28 -7.95 5.25
C SER A 67 1.61 -8.92 6.37
N ASN A 68 0.67 -9.79 6.71
CA ASN A 68 0.89 -10.83 7.71
C ASN A 68 1.51 -12.10 7.09
N PRO A 69 2.33 -12.83 7.85
CA PRO A 69 2.72 -14.18 7.48
C PRO A 69 1.47 -15.05 7.23
N GLY A 70 1.48 -15.86 6.17
CA GLY A 70 0.35 -16.72 5.83
C GLY A 70 -0.62 -16.13 4.81
N GLY A 71 -0.24 -15.04 4.13
CA GLY A 71 -0.98 -14.53 2.97
C GLY A 71 -2.13 -13.58 3.28
N ASP A 72 -2.40 -13.25 4.56
CA ASP A 72 -3.39 -12.21 4.89
C ASP A 72 -2.79 -10.83 4.58
N PRO A 73 -3.31 -10.12 3.56
CA PRO A 73 -2.77 -8.83 3.13
C PRO A 73 -3.08 -7.70 4.12
N HIS A 74 -3.90 -7.96 5.13
CA HIS A 74 -4.36 -6.95 6.04
C HIS A 74 -3.56 -6.95 7.34
N THR A 75 -3.07 -5.78 7.73
CA THR A 75 -2.41 -5.50 9.02
C THR A 75 -3.10 -4.32 9.69
N GLY A 76 -2.82 -4.06 10.96
CA GLY A 76 -3.33 -2.86 11.62
C GLY A 76 -2.95 -1.57 10.89
N LEU A 77 -1.79 -1.54 10.22
CA LEU A 77 -1.36 -0.41 9.40
C LEU A 77 -2.23 -0.25 8.14
N THR A 78 -2.47 -1.34 7.39
CA THR A 78 -3.27 -1.28 6.17
C THR A 78 -4.74 -0.94 6.47
N ILE A 79 -5.30 -1.47 7.55
CA ILE A 79 -6.65 -1.11 8.04
C ILE A 79 -6.75 0.38 8.37
N TRP A 80 -5.73 0.92 9.06
CA TRP A 80 -5.67 2.35 9.34
C TRP A 80 -5.60 3.21 8.07
N LEU A 81 -4.80 2.81 7.07
CA LEU A 81 -4.72 3.51 5.78
C LEU A 81 -6.05 3.47 5.02
N MET A 82 -6.72 2.30 4.98
CA MET A 82 -8.04 2.16 4.38
C MET A 82 -9.07 3.07 5.04
N ARG A 83 -9.02 3.20 6.37
CA ARG A 83 -9.93 4.09 7.11
C ARG A 83 -9.71 5.57 6.79
N LEU A 84 -8.49 5.95 6.39
CA LEU A 84 -8.18 7.28 5.85
C LEU A 84 -8.60 7.45 4.37
N GLY A 85 -9.23 6.44 3.78
CA GLY A 85 -9.62 6.43 2.38
C GLY A 85 -8.42 6.32 1.43
N ILE A 86 -7.32 5.70 1.89
CA ILE A 86 -6.14 5.43 1.09
C ILE A 86 -6.22 4.00 0.56
N ARG A 87 -6.16 3.83 -0.75
CA ARG A 87 -6.13 2.51 -1.36
C ARG A 87 -4.76 1.86 -1.13
N VAL A 88 -4.77 0.70 -0.52
CA VAL A 88 -3.56 -0.10 -0.28
C VAL A 88 -3.33 -1.02 -1.47
N LEU A 89 -2.12 -0.99 -2.02
CA LEU A 89 -1.68 -1.85 -3.11
C LEU A 89 -0.44 -2.61 -2.64
N HIS A 90 -0.38 -3.91 -2.93
CA HIS A 90 0.83 -4.70 -2.71
C HIS A 90 1.49 -5.03 -4.05
N GLY A 91 2.83 -4.99 -4.09
CA GLY A 91 3.59 -5.43 -5.24
C GLY A 91 3.27 -6.90 -5.57
N ARG A 92 3.09 -7.20 -6.85
CA ARG A 92 2.95 -8.61 -7.29
C ARG A 92 4.28 -9.32 -7.11
N PRO A 93 4.30 -10.54 -6.54
CA PRO A 93 5.50 -11.37 -6.59
C PRO A 93 6.00 -11.49 -8.04
N HIS A 94 7.30 -11.34 -8.25
CA HIS A 94 7.95 -11.46 -9.55
C HIS A 94 7.59 -10.38 -10.62
N HIS A 95 7.05 -9.21 -10.21
CA HIS A 95 6.89 -8.05 -11.11
C HIS A 95 7.83 -6.90 -10.73
N PRO A 96 9.11 -6.92 -11.16
CA PRO A 96 10.14 -5.96 -10.74
C PRO A 96 9.86 -4.51 -11.17
N GLN A 97 9.01 -4.30 -12.18
CA GLN A 97 8.69 -2.95 -12.66
C GLN A 97 7.99 -2.09 -11.61
N THR A 98 7.27 -2.71 -10.68
CA THR A 98 6.50 -2.02 -9.65
C THR A 98 7.40 -1.42 -8.56
N GLN A 99 8.56 -2.01 -8.31
CA GLN A 99 9.53 -1.58 -7.28
C GLN A 99 10.79 -0.91 -7.84
N GLY A 100 10.98 -0.94 -9.16
CA GLY A 100 12.20 -0.40 -9.79
C GLY A 100 12.50 1.07 -9.48
N LYS A 101 11.50 1.85 -9.06
CA LYS A 101 11.67 3.25 -8.65
C LYS A 101 12.29 3.35 -7.25
N GLU A 102 11.80 2.55 -6.30
CA GLU A 102 12.36 2.44 -4.95
C GLU A 102 13.76 1.85 -4.99
N GLU A 103 13.99 0.81 -5.79
CA GLU A 103 15.32 0.21 -5.95
C GLU A 103 16.34 1.22 -6.50
N ARG A 104 15.96 2.03 -7.49
CA ARG A 104 16.82 3.09 -8.02
C ARG A 104 17.11 4.15 -6.96
N PHE A 105 16.10 4.56 -6.19
CA PHE A 105 16.27 5.48 -5.08
C PHE A 105 17.24 4.91 -4.03
N HIS A 106 17.04 3.65 -3.61
CA HIS A 106 17.89 2.97 -2.64
C HIS A 106 19.33 2.85 -3.13
N ARG A 107 19.53 2.58 -4.42
CA ARG A 107 20.87 2.54 -5.03
C ARG A 107 21.56 3.90 -4.94
N THR A 108 20.84 4.97 -5.24
CA THR A 108 21.35 6.35 -5.13
C THR A 108 21.67 6.72 -3.69
N LEU A 109 20.77 6.42 -2.76
CA LEU A 109 20.99 6.64 -1.32
C LEU A 109 22.21 5.88 -0.81
N ASN A 110 22.38 4.63 -1.25
CA ASN A 110 23.58 3.85 -0.92
C ASN A 110 24.86 4.51 -1.42
N ALA A 111 24.88 4.88 -2.69
CA ALA A 111 26.09 5.41 -3.33
C ALA A 111 26.49 6.77 -2.74
N GLU A 112 25.54 7.61 -2.39
CA GLU A 112 25.80 9.00 -2.02
C GLU A 112 25.82 9.24 -0.50
N VAL A 113 25.18 8.38 0.29
CA VAL A 113 25.05 8.60 1.74
C VAL A 113 25.58 7.44 2.57
N VAL A 114 25.27 6.19 2.20
CA VAL A 114 25.60 5.05 3.08
C VAL A 114 26.99 4.52 2.83
N ASN A 115 27.37 4.33 1.57
CA ASN A 115 28.67 3.74 1.22
C ASN A 115 29.81 4.70 1.58
N GLY A 116 30.81 4.15 2.25
CA GLY A 116 32.01 4.90 2.64
C GLY A 116 31.83 5.77 3.89
N ASN A 117 30.64 5.84 4.48
CA ASN A 117 30.37 6.53 5.74
C ASN A 117 30.19 5.54 6.90
N SER A 118 30.62 5.97 8.08
CA SER A 118 30.40 5.25 9.33
C SER A 118 29.51 6.10 10.22
N PHE A 119 28.35 5.57 10.56
CA PHE A 119 27.38 6.26 11.42
C PHE A 119 27.47 5.72 12.84
N ARG A 120 27.38 6.62 13.82
CA ARG A 120 27.39 6.25 15.23
C ARG A 120 26.07 5.55 15.64
N ASP A 121 24.94 6.10 15.26
CA ASP A 121 23.59 5.69 15.65
C ASP A 121 22.52 6.21 14.66
N ASN A 122 21.25 5.92 14.92
CA ASN A 122 20.14 6.36 14.06
C ASN A 122 19.97 7.89 14.00
N PRO A 123 20.13 8.67 15.09
CA PRO A 123 20.18 10.13 15.00
C PRO A 123 21.27 10.65 14.06
N ASP A 124 22.41 10.00 14.02
CA ASP A 124 23.51 10.35 13.11
C ASP A 124 23.15 10.06 11.66
N CYS A 125 22.56 8.90 11.39
CA CYS A 125 21.99 8.57 10.09
C CYS A 125 20.93 9.58 9.64
N GLN A 126 20.03 9.98 10.57
CA GLN A 126 18.94 10.91 10.25
C GLN A 126 19.49 12.28 9.83
N ARG A 127 20.53 12.79 10.50
CA ARG A 127 21.16 14.07 10.09
C ARG A 127 21.68 14.00 8.66
N ALA A 128 22.38 12.92 8.30
CA ALA A 128 22.87 12.73 6.94
C ALA A 128 21.71 12.61 5.92
N PHE A 129 20.63 11.94 6.28
CA PHE A 129 19.43 11.83 5.44
C PHE A 129 18.75 13.19 5.26
N ASP A 130 18.65 14.00 6.32
CA ASP A 130 18.03 15.32 6.28
C ASP A 130 18.85 16.32 5.45
N GLU A 131 20.18 16.20 5.45
CA GLU A 131 21.06 16.99 4.58
C GLU A 131 21.00 16.56 3.11
N TRP A 132 20.85 15.27 2.85
CA TRP A 132 20.85 14.73 1.49
C TRP A 132 19.49 14.84 0.79
N ARG A 133 18.37 14.63 1.50
CA ARG A 133 17.03 14.62 0.94
C ARG A 133 16.65 15.89 0.16
N PRO A 134 16.95 17.12 0.61
CA PRO A 134 16.72 18.33 -0.17
C PRO A 134 17.47 18.34 -1.50
N ARG A 135 18.72 17.89 -1.51
CA ARG A 135 19.52 17.79 -2.74
C ARG A 135 18.90 16.82 -3.74
N TYR A 136 18.47 15.63 -3.25
CA TYR A 136 17.76 14.66 -4.09
C TYR A 136 16.48 15.25 -4.68
N ASN A 137 15.68 15.95 -3.87
CA ASN A 137 14.38 16.45 -4.27
C ASN A 137 14.44 17.70 -5.17
N HIS A 138 15.40 18.60 -4.96
CA HIS A 138 15.38 19.93 -5.56
C HIS A 138 16.57 20.27 -6.44
N GLU A 139 17.65 19.51 -6.36
CA GLU A 139 18.87 19.83 -7.12
C GLU A 139 19.24 18.73 -8.12
N ARG A 140 18.85 17.48 -7.85
CA ARG A 140 19.20 16.34 -8.69
C ARG A 140 18.28 16.21 -9.89
N PRO A 141 18.79 16.36 -11.14
CA PRO A 141 17.97 16.11 -12.31
C PRO A 141 17.75 14.61 -12.53
N HIS A 142 16.56 14.25 -12.99
CA HIS A 142 16.19 12.87 -13.26
C HIS A 142 15.89 12.66 -14.74
N GLU A 143 16.59 11.75 -15.38
CA GLU A 143 16.38 11.40 -16.78
C GLU A 143 14.94 11.00 -17.08
N ALA A 144 14.35 10.16 -16.20
CA ALA A 144 12.95 9.73 -16.31
C ALA A 144 11.92 10.88 -16.16
N LEU A 145 12.35 12.07 -15.74
CA LEU A 145 11.53 13.28 -15.62
C LEU A 145 11.89 14.32 -16.71
N GLY A 146 12.64 13.92 -17.73
CA GLY A 146 13.14 14.84 -18.75
C GLY A 146 14.14 15.84 -18.18
N MET A 147 15.02 15.40 -17.29
CA MET A 147 16.02 16.20 -16.58
C MET A 147 15.46 17.24 -15.59
N ALA A 148 14.15 17.23 -15.32
CA ALA A 148 13.58 18.01 -14.21
C ALA A 148 13.92 17.38 -12.86
N THR A 149 13.87 18.19 -11.79
CA THR A 149 13.99 17.66 -10.42
C THR A 149 12.67 17.08 -9.93
N PRO A 150 12.68 16.18 -8.95
CA PRO A 150 11.45 15.70 -8.30
C PRO A 150 10.56 16.85 -7.82
N GLY A 151 11.15 17.91 -7.24
CA GLY A 151 10.45 19.07 -6.71
C GLY A 151 9.67 19.84 -7.77
N ASP A 152 10.18 19.93 -9.01
CA ASP A 152 9.49 20.60 -10.13
C ASP A 152 8.17 19.89 -10.50
N ARG A 153 8.13 18.59 -10.31
CA ARG A 153 7.00 17.72 -10.70
C ARG A 153 6.04 17.42 -9.56
N TYR A 154 6.50 17.50 -8.32
CA TYR A 154 5.69 17.16 -7.16
C TYR A 154 4.54 18.16 -6.93
N ARG A 155 3.40 17.63 -6.52
CA ARG A 155 2.24 18.42 -6.07
C ARG A 155 1.66 17.77 -4.82
N SER A 156 1.48 18.56 -3.77
CA SER A 156 0.84 18.11 -2.53
C SER A 156 -0.61 17.70 -2.76
N SER A 157 -1.08 16.73 -2.01
CA SER A 157 -2.47 16.32 -2.07
C SER A 157 -3.38 17.38 -1.40
N PRO A 158 -4.54 17.71 -1.99
CA PRO A 158 -5.52 18.59 -1.34
C PRO A 158 -6.28 17.89 -0.21
N ARG A 159 -6.13 16.57 -0.05
CA ARG A 159 -6.80 15.80 1.00
C ARG A 159 -6.04 15.96 2.31
N THR A 160 -6.60 16.66 3.26
CA THR A 160 -5.97 16.93 4.56
C THR A 160 -6.00 15.69 5.47
N PHE A 161 -4.97 15.52 6.29
CA PHE A 161 -4.95 14.48 7.32
C PHE A 161 -5.92 14.89 8.46
N PRO A 162 -6.93 14.07 8.79
CA PRO A 162 -7.93 14.41 9.78
C PRO A 162 -7.37 14.28 11.20
N ASN A 163 -7.85 15.12 12.14
CA ASN A 163 -7.51 15.01 13.55
C ASN A 163 -8.06 13.73 14.19
N GLU A 164 -9.25 13.31 13.75
CA GLU A 164 -9.90 12.09 14.17
C GLU A 164 -10.18 11.20 12.96
N LEU A 165 -10.10 9.87 13.17
CA LEU A 165 -10.42 8.94 12.09
C LEU A 165 -11.89 9.07 11.70
N PRO A 166 -12.20 9.11 10.38
CA PRO A 166 -13.57 9.19 9.90
C PRO A 166 -14.44 8.06 10.46
N LEU A 167 -15.69 8.36 10.76
CA LEU A 167 -16.69 7.33 11.08
C LEU A 167 -16.90 6.43 9.87
N ILE A 168 -17.14 5.15 10.15
CA ILE A 168 -17.45 4.18 9.09
C ILE A 168 -18.96 4.19 8.89
N GLU A 169 -19.38 4.68 7.74
CA GLU A 169 -20.78 4.69 7.32
C GLU A 169 -20.95 3.73 6.13
N TYR A 170 -22.02 2.95 6.20
CA TYR A 170 -22.42 2.03 5.13
C TYR A 170 -23.80 2.43 4.59
N ALA A 171 -24.07 2.12 3.34
CA ALA A 171 -25.35 2.43 2.72
C ALA A 171 -26.51 1.68 3.42
N PRO A 172 -27.74 2.25 3.45
CA PRO A 172 -28.89 1.62 4.10
C PRO A 172 -29.22 0.19 3.62
N GLY A 173 -28.81 -0.17 2.39
CA GLY A 173 -29.00 -1.52 1.81
C GLY A 173 -27.88 -2.49 2.10
N ASP A 174 -26.78 -2.05 2.69
CA ASP A 174 -25.63 -2.89 2.98
C ASP A 174 -25.93 -3.85 4.15
N GLN A 175 -25.54 -5.12 4.00
CA GLN A 175 -25.65 -6.08 5.09
C GLN A 175 -24.39 -6.01 5.98
N VAL A 176 -24.45 -5.24 7.05
CA VAL A 176 -23.32 -5.00 7.94
C VAL A 176 -23.13 -6.15 8.94
N ARG A 177 -21.89 -6.61 9.08
CA ARG A 177 -21.47 -7.62 10.06
C ARG A 177 -20.27 -7.14 10.85
N LYS A 178 -20.20 -7.53 12.11
CA LYS A 178 -19.02 -7.30 12.96
C LYS A 178 -18.07 -8.47 12.82
N VAL A 179 -16.79 -8.17 12.66
CA VAL A 179 -15.73 -9.17 12.63
C VAL A 179 -15.40 -9.58 14.08
N ASP A 180 -15.37 -10.87 14.34
CA ASP A 180 -15.06 -11.41 15.67
C ASP A 180 -13.56 -11.32 16.00
N VAL A 181 -13.18 -11.81 17.19
CA VAL A 181 -11.79 -11.76 17.66
C VAL A 181 -10.83 -12.66 16.88
N GLN A 182 -11.36 -13.64 16.15
CA GLN A 182 -10.59 -14.57 15.32
C GLN A 182 -10.53 -14.14 13.85
N GLY A 183 -11.27 -13.09 13.47
CA GLY A 183 -11.29 -12.55 12.14
C GLY A 183 -12.41 -13.10 11.24
N PHE A 184 -13.46 -13.67 11.84
CA PHE A 184 -14.60 -14.23 11.11
C PHE A 184 -15.83 -13.33 11.23
N ILE A 185 -16.75 -13.50 10.28
CA ILE A 185 -18.11 -12.97 10.32
C ILE A 185 -19.12 -14.11 10.18
N SER A 186 -20.30 -13.97 10.79
CA SER A 186 -21.44 -14.86 10.55
C SER A 186 -22.31 -14.30 9.46
N PHE A 187 -22.53 -15.07 8.39
CA PHE A 187 -23.38 -14.69 7.26
C PHE A 187 -24.03 -15.90 6.61
N LYS A 188 -25.38 -15.86 6.41
CA LYS A 188 -26.17 -16.96 5.83
C LYS A 188 -25.94 -18.30 6.55
N ASN A 189 -25.97 -18.29 7.88
CA ASN A 189 -25.78 -19.46 8.75
C ASN A 189 -24.41 -20.17 8.60
N ARG A 190 -23.43 -19.45 8.07
CA ARG A 190 -22.03 -19.92 7.95
C ARG A 190 -21.06 -18.91 8.56
N SER A 191 -19.89 -19.40 8.95
CA SER A 191 -18.78 -18.57 9.44
C SER A 191 -17.76 -18.37 8.30
N TRP A 192 -17.41 -17.13 8.02
CA TRP A 192 -16.54 -16.74 6.91
C TRP A 192 -15.32 -16.03 7.44
N ARG A 193 -14.14 -16.53 7.08
CA ARG A 193 -12.89 -15.89 7.48
C ARG A 193 -12.62 -14.67 6.63
N ILE A 194 -12.51 -13.48 7.25
CA ILE A 194 -12.19 -12.23 6.56
C ILE A 194 -10.73 -11.86 6.82
N SER A 195 -10.41 -11.40 8.01
CA SER A 195 -9.05 -11.08 8.45
C SER A 195 -9.03 -10.81 9.95
N LYS A 196 -8.01 -11.32 10.62
CA LYS A 196 -7.80 -11.04 12.05
C LYS A 196 -7.44 -9.57 12.31
N ALA A 197 -6.89 -8.87 11.33
CA ALA A 197 -6.58 -7.45 11.44
C ALA A 197 -7.82 -6.57 11.58
N LEU A 198 -8.99 -7.06 11.12
CA LEU A 198 -10.30 -6.38 11.21
C LEU A 198 -11.09 -6.72 12.46
N ARG A 199 -10.52 -7.42 13.44
CA ARG A 199 -11.23 -7.78 14.68
C ARG A 199 -11.90 -6.56 15.32
N GLY A 200 -13.20 -6.72 15.64
CA GLY A 200 -13.99 -5.65 16.24
C GLY A 200 -14.54 -4.62 15.28
N GLU A 201 -14.02 -4.55 14.07
CA GLU A 201 -14.49 -3.66 13.00
C GLU A 201 -15.80 -4.17 12.39
N ARG A 202 -16.48 -3.30 11.65
CA ARG A 202 -17.67 -3.64 10.88
C ARG A 202 -17.31 -3.67 9.40
N VAL A 203 -17.85 -4.67 8.70
CA VAL A 203 -17.73 -4.81 7.24
C VAL A 203 -19.12 -4.87 6.61
N ALA A 204 -19.25 -4.40 5.38
CA ALA A 204 -20.47 -4.48 4.62
C ALA A 204 -20.40 -5.59 3.58
N LEU A 205 -21.47 -6.37 3.44
CA LEU A 205 -21.63 -7.35 2.38
C LEU A 205 -22.60 -6.81 1.34
N ARG A 206 -22.16 -6.82 0.08
CA ARG A 206 -22.92 -6.32 -1.07
C ARG A 206 -23.09 -7.46 -2.06
N PRO A 207 -24.34 -7.73 -2.50
CA PRO A 207 -24.55 -8.71 -3.56
C PRO A 207 -23.85 -8.25 -4.85
N THR A 208 -23.26 -9.18 -5.57
CA THR A 208 -22.71 -8.93 -6.90
C THR A 208 -23.76 -9.25 -7.97
N GLY A 209 -23.39 -9.08 -9.26
CA GLY A 209 -24.25 -9.54 -10.36
C GLY A 209 -24.32 -11.07 -10.50
N ALA A 210 -23.46 -11.83 -9.78
CA ALA A 210 -23.49 -13.28 -9.75
C ALA A 210 -24.30 -13.79 -8.55
N ASP A 211 -25.23 -14.73 -8.80
CA ASP A 211 -26.04 -15.32 -7.74
C ASP A 211 -25.15 -16.04 -6.69
N GLY A 212 -25.44 -15.83 -5.43
CA GLY A 212 -24.71 -16.40 -4.31
C GLY A 212 -23.34 -15.76 -4.02
N VAL A 213 -22.91 -14.74 -4.77
CA VAL A 213 -21.61 -14.08 -4.58
C VAL A 213 -21.80 -12.69 -3.95
N PHE A 214 -21.04 -12.43 -2.89
CA PHE A 214 -21.08 -11.17 -2.14
C PHE A 214 -19.68 -10.57 -2.03
N ASP A 215 -19.56 -9.29 -2.36
CA ASP A 215 -18.35 -8.53 -2.06
C ASP A 215 -18.35 -8.09 -0.59
N VAL A 216 -17.21 -8.21 0.05
CA VAL A 216 -16.98 -7.74 1.43
C VAL A 216 -16.23 -6.41 1.36
N HIS A 217 -16.80 -5.39 1.98
CA HIS A 217 -16.24 -4.04 2.00
C HIS A 217 -15.87 -3.60 3.42
N TYR A 218 -14.69 -2.99 3.54
CA TYR A 218 -14.30 -2.21 4.71
C TYR A 218 -14.15 -0.75 4.29
N CYS A 219 -14.92 0.15 4.91
CA CYS A 219 -15.11 1.51 4.41
C CYS A 219 -15.52 1.49 2.92
N ALA A 220 -14.79 2.19 2.07
CA ALA A 220 -15.00 2.20 0.62
C ALA A 220 -14.23 1.08 -0.12
N HIS A 221 -13.44 0.27 0.59
CA HIS A 221 -12.53 -0.70 -0.03
C HIS A 221 -13.16 -2.10 -0.05
N ARG A 222 -13.15 -2.72 -1.22
CA ARG A 222 -13.44 -4.15 -1.36
C ARG A 222 -12.23 -4.92 -0.84
N ILE A 223 -12.44 -5.77 0.16
CA ILE A 223 -11.37 -6.49 0.87
C ILE A 223 -11.41 -8.00 0.66
N ALA A 224 -12.57 -8.56 0.33
CA ALA A 224 -12.78 -9.96 0.08
C ALA A 224 -14.06 -10.18 -0.74
N PHE A 225 -14.28 -11.40 -1.19
CA PHE A 225 -15.60 -11.85 -1.63
C PHE A 225 -15.96 -13.22 -1.01
N ILE A 226 -17.24 -13.48 -0.93
CA ILE A 226 -17.80 -14.72 -0.41
C ILE A 226 -18.61 -15.39 -1.53
N ASP A 227 -18.31 -16.63 -1.86
CA ASP A 227 -19.13 -17.45 -2.75
C ASP A 227 -19.88 -18.50 -1.93
N LEU A 228 -21.19 -18.34 -1.80
CA LEU A 228 -22.04 -19.26 -1.04
C LEU A 228 -22.12 -20.67 -1.67
N ARG A 229 -21.81 -20.80 -2.94
CA ARG A 229 -21.85 -22.07 -3.70
C ARG A 229 -20.62 -22.92 -3.37
N GLU A 230 -19.45 -22.29 -3.27
CA GLU A 230 -18.17 -22.96 -3.07
C GLU A 230 -17.84 -23.14 -1.58
N GLY A 231 -18.47 -22.34 -0.72
CA GLY A 231 -18.22 -22.39 0.72
C GLY A 231 -16.90 -21.76 1.16
N GLU A 232 -16.25 -21.04 0.26
CA GLU A 232 -14.97 -20.38 0.50
C GLU A 232 -15.10 -18.85 0.56
N THR A 233 -14.22 -18.25 1.35
CA THR A 233 -13.96 -16.81 1.34
C THR A 233 -12.62 -16.60 0.70
N GLU A 234 -12.57 -15.89 -0.41
CA GLU A 234 -11.31 -15.46 -0.98
C GLU A 234 -11.03 -14.01 -0.57
N ALA A 235 -9.89 -13.80 0.08
CA ALA A 235 -9.36 -12.46 0.24
C ALA A 235 -9.12 -11.88 -1.17
N CYS A 236 -9.67 -10.71 -1.46
CA CYS A 236 -9.27 -10.00 -2.67
C CYS A 236 -7.78 -9.72 -2.52
N GLY A 237 -6.97 -10.51 -3.21
CA GLY A 237 -5.58 -10.16 -3.42
C GLY A 237 -5.59 -8.72 -3.90
N LEU A 238 -4.79 -7.86 -3.27
CA LEU A 238 -4.76 -6.40 -3.47
C LEU A 238 -4.29 -5.99 -4.88
N VAL A 239 -4.64 -6.79 -5.86
CA VAL A 239 -4.38 -6.58 -7.27
C VAL A 239 -5.73 -6.58 -7.98
N ASP A 240 -6.08 -5.42 -8.49
CA ASP A 240 -7.26 -5.10 -9.29
C ASP A 240 -8.51 -4.66 -8.52
N ASN A 241 -8.45 -3.43 -7.97
CA ASN A 241 -9.62 -2.57 -7.88
C ASN A 241 -9.88 -1.80 -9.20
N ALA A 242 -9.47 -2.34 -10.34
CA ALA A 242 -10.02 -1.92 -11.61
C ALA A 242 -11.43 -2.52 -11.72
N PRO A 243 -12.48 -1.72 -12.05
CA PRO A 243 -13.77 -2.29 -12.40
C PRO A 243 -13.51 -3.28 -13.55
N ARG A 244 -13.97 -4.53 -13.40
CA ARG A 244 -13.96 -5.47 -14.53
C ARG A 244 -14.80 -4.81 -15.63
N CYS A 245 -14.15 -4.32 -16.67
CA CYS A 245 -14.85 -4.00 -17.91
C CYS A 245 -15.62 -5.26 -18.32
N PRO A 246 -16.93 -5.18 -18.61
CA PRO A 246 -17.64 -6.30 -19.18
C PRO A 246 -16.89 -6.69 -20.46
N GLN A 247 -16.43 -7.94 -20.54
CA GLN A 247 -15.83 -8.47 -21.75
C GLN A 247 -16.93 -8.41 -22.82
N GLY A 248 -16.74 -7.51 -23.79
CA GLY A 248 -17.57 -7.51 -25.00
C GLY A 248 -17.49 -8.86 -25.70
N PRO A 249 -18.52 -9.23 -26.49
CA PRO A 249 -18.57 -10.52 -27.18
C PRO A 249 -17.30 -10.70 -28.02
N GLN A 250 -16.63 -11.83 -27.83
CA GLN A 250 -15.48 -12.21 -28.64
C GLN A 250 -15.97 -12.40 -30.10
N ASP A 251 -15.54 -11.52 -30.98
CA ASP A 251 -15.67 -11.70 -32.42
C ASP A 251 -14.97 -13.01 -32.81
N GLN A 252 -15.78 -14.00 -33.18
CA GLN A 252 -15.32 -15.22 -33.85
C GLN A 252 -14.77 -14.80 -35.22
N GLN A 253 -13.44 -14.66 -35.33
CA GLN A 253 -12.79 -14.56 -36.63
C GLN A 253 -12.96 -15.87 -37.36
N GLN A 254 -13.87 -15.85 -38.35
CA GLN A 254 -14.02 -16.87 -39.36
C GLN A 254 -12.70 -17.03 -40.11
N GLN A 255 -12.15 -18.24 -40.01
CA GLN A 255 -11.07 -18.70 -40.88
C GLN A 255 -11.63 -18.81 -42.32
N HIS A 256 -11.26 -17.88 -43.17
CA HIS A 256 -11.41 -18.08 -44.61
C HIS A 256 -10.26 -18.94 -45.11
N THR A 257 -10.57 -20.20 -45.37
CA THR A 257 -9.81 -21.10 -46.21
C THR A 257 -9.87 -20.61 -47.67
N VAL A 258 -8.72 -20.35 -48.25
CA VAL A 258 -8.53 -20.08 -49.68
C VAL A 258 -8.29 -21.45 -50.34
N PRO A 259 -9.06 -21.89 -51.36
CA PRO A 259 -8.73 -23.07 -52.17
C PRO A 259 -7.79 -22.65 -53.32
N SER A 260 -6.79 -23.51 -53.55
CA SER A 260 -5.94 -23.80 -54.70
C SER A 260 -5.77 -22.76 -55.79
#